data_387dd2a36f9c4620a15ebde51675d8f6
#
_entry.id   387dd2a36f9c4620a15ebde51675d8f6
#
_cell.length_a   1.000
_cell.length_b   1.000
_cell.length_c   1.000
_cell.angle_alpha   90.00
_cell.angle_beta   90.00
_cell.angle_gamma   90.00
#
_symmetry.space_group_name_H-M   'P 1'
#
loop_
_entity.id
_entity.type
_entity.pdbx_description
1 polymer ?
#
loop_
_entity_poly.entity_id
_entity_poly.type
_entity_poly.pdbx_seq_one_letter_code
_entity_poly.pdbx_strand_id
1 'polypeptide(L)'
;MRKLVMAALAGAMLAACVQEPAPLTGAALVERGDYLVNGVVLCGDCHTPRLENMALDESRELQGGMLPPGPGMASIAPALAGIPANYTEEQFIAFLQTGVRPDGSHPLPPMPPYRLNEEDARAVSAYIATLPKAAAK
;
A
#
# COMPACT_ATOMS: atom_id res chain seq x y z
N MET A 1 -39.16 -45.71 24.80
CA MET A 1 -38.07 -45.50 23.89
C MET A 1 -38.37 -44.39 22.87
N ARG A 2 -38.78 -43.16 23.32
CA ARG A 2 -39.18 -42.04 22.43
C ARG A 2 -38.58 -40.67 22.84
N LYS A 3 -37.60 -40.63 23.74
CA LYS A 3 -37.03 -39.33 24.26
C LYS A 3 -35.56 -39.09 23.96
N LEU A 4 -34.92 -39.85 23.08
CA LEU A 4 -33.45 -39.73 22.79
C LEU A 4 -33.12 -39.25 21.37
N VAL A 5 -34.11 -38.86 20.54
CA VAL A 5 -33.87 -38.46 19.14
C VAL A 5 -33.86 -36.94 18.95
N MET A 6 -34.24 -36.11 19.93
CA MET A 6 -34.33 -34.65 19.75
C MET A 6 -33.08 -33.86 20.15
N ALA A 7 -32.01 -34.47 20.63
CA ALA A 7 -30.82 -33.72 21.07
C ALA A 7 -29.69 -33.59 20.00
N ALA A 8 -29.81 -34.28 18.85
CA ALA A 8 -28.74 -34.33 17.85
C ALA A 8 -28.84 -33.26 16.71
N LEU A 9 -29.91 -32.47 16.64
CA LEU A 9 -30.14 -31.53 15.54
C LEU A 9 -29.77 -30.07 15.85
N ALA A 10 -29.42 -29.74 17.09
CA ALA A 10 -29.07 -28.37 17.49
C ALA A 10 -27.57 -28.01 17.29
N GLY A 11 -26.70 -28.98 17.00
CA GLY A 11 -25.25 -28.76 16.89
C GLY A 11 -24.74 -28.38 15.49
N ALA A 12 -25.55 -28.50 14.46
CA ALA A 12 -25.08 -28.33 13.06
C ALA A 12 -25.19 -26.91 12.48
N MET A 13 -25.78 -25.95 13.19
CA MET A 13 -26.03 -24.62 12.65
C MET A 13 -24.99 -23.52 13.01
N LEU A 14 -23.97 -23.82 13.78
CA LEU A 14 -22.98 -22.83 14.22
C LEU A 14 -21.67 -22.85 13.43
N ALA A 15 -21.49 -23.76 12.49
CA ALA A 15 -20.25 -23.88 11.71
C ALA A 15 -20.24 -23.10 10.38
N ALA A 16 -21.30 -22.35 10.04
CA ALA A 16 -21.48 -21.76 8.71
C ALA A 16 -21.09 -20.28 8.58
N CYS A 17 -20.48 -19.64 9.57
CA CYS A 17 -20.35 -18.17 9.59
C CYS A 17 -18.93 -17.61 9.70
N VAL A 18 -17.89 -18.37 9.42
CA VAL A 18 -16.53 -17.79 9.30
C VAL A 18 -15.93 -18.25 7.98
N GLN A 19 -16.48 -17.75 6.89
CA GLN A 19 -15.80 -17.79 5.61
C GLN A 19 -14.94 -16.53 5.54
N GLU A 20 -13.63 -16.72 5.66
CA GLU A 20 -12.68 -15.63 5.44
C GLU A 20 -12.90 -15.10 4.02
N PRO A 21 -13.07 -13.77 3.82
CA PRO A 21 -13.29 -13.23 2.49
C PRO A 21 -12.12 -13.61 1.58
N ALA A 22 -12.44 -13.97 0.34
CA ALA A 22 -11.42 -14.29 -0.64
C ALA A 22 -10.48 -13.10 -0.85
N PRO A 23 -9.17 -13.32 -1.02
CA PRO A 23 -8.21 -12.23 -1.25
C PRO A 23 -8.58 -11.40 -2.48
N LEU A 24 -8.41 -10.07 -2.39
CA LEU A 24 -8.63 -9.18 -3.51
C LEU A 24 -7.66 -9.49 -4.66
N THR A 25 -8.16 -9.43 -5.89
CA THR A 25 -7.37 -9.65 -7.11
C THR A 25 -7.81 -8.72 -8.24
N GLY A 26 -6.97 -8.55 -9.26
CA GLY A 26 -7.29 -7.78 -10.46
C GLY A 26 -7.72 -6.35 -10.15
N ALA A 27 -8.80 -5.90 -10.79
CA ALA A 27 -9.29 -4.52 -10.65
C ALA A 27 -9.65 -4.13 -9.21
N ALA A 28 -10.24 -5.03 -8.43
CA ALA A 28 -10.59 -4.75 -7.03
C ALA A 28 -9.36 -4.52 -6.14
N LEU A 29 -8.25 -5.23 -6.42
CA LEU A 29 -6.99 -5.01 -5.72
C LEU A 29 -6.41 -3.63 -6.07
N VAL A 30 -6.45 -3.23 -7.34
CA VAL A 30 -5.98 -1.90 -7.80
C VAL A 30 -6.83 -0.79 -7.21
N GLU A 31 -8.15 -0.92 -7.19
CA GLU A 31 -9.07 0.05 -6.58
C GLU A 31 -8.83 0.22 -5.08
N ARG A 32 -8.58 -0.89 -4.37
CA ARG A 32 -8.16 -0.83 -2.96
C ARG A 32 -6.85 -0.08 -2.80
N GLY A 33 -5.89 -0.31 -3.69
CA GLY A 33 -4.60 0.37 -3.69
C GLY A 33 -4.73 1.87 -3.94
N ASP A 34 -5.54 2.27 -4.91
CA ASP A 34 -5.86 3.68 -5.18
C ASP A 34 -6.43 4.37 -3.93
N TYR A 35 -7.44 3.77 -3.30
CA TYR A 35 -8.01 4.30 -2.07
C TYR A 35 -6.97 4.45 -0.95
N LEU A 36 -6.09 3.46 -0.79
CA LEU A 36 -5.04 3.53 0.23
C LEU A 36 -4.01 4.62 -0.08
N VAL A 37 -3.52 4.69 -1.30
CA VAL A 37 -2.48 5.64 -1.72
C VAL A 37 -2.97 7.07 -1.66
N ASN A 38 -4.20 7.34 -2.12
CA ASN A 38 -4.74 8.69 -2.30
C ASN A 38 -5.70 9.13 -1.19
N GLY A 39 -6.26 8.20 -0.41
CA GLY A 39 -7.25 8.50 0.63
C GLY A 39 -6.80 8.25 2.06
N VAL A 40 -5.82 7.37 2.28
CA VAL A 40 -5.44 6.93 3.64
C VAL A 40 -3.98 7.22 3.95
N VAL A 41 -3.07 6.72 3.10
CA VAL A 41 -1.63 6.79 3.32
C VAL A 41 -1.05 8.12 2.81
N LEU A 42 -1.70 8.72 1.80
CA LEU A 42 -1.36 10.01 1.19
C LEU A 42 0.08 10.06 0.63
N CYS A 43 0.48 9.02 -0.07
CA CYS A 43 1.82 8.93 -0.66
C CYS A 43 2.13 10.11 -1.58
N GLY A 44 1.11 10.60 -2.31
CA GLY A 44 1.21 11.70 -3.24
C GLY A 44 1.67 13.02 -2.62
N ASP A 45 1.37 13.28 -1.36
CA ASP A 45 1.73 14.54 -0.69
C ASP A 45 3.24 14.80 -0.69
N CYS A 46 4.03 13.73 -0.65
CA CYS A 46 5.49 13.80 -0.69
C CYS A 46 6.07 13.32 -2.02
N HIS A 47 5.47 12.29 -2.63
CA HIS A 47 6.04 11.60 -3.78
C HIS A 47 5.53 12.12 -5.14
N THR A 48 4.64 13.13 -5.17
CA THR A 48 4.21 13.82 -6.39
C THR A 48 4.89 15.19 -6.47
N PRO A 49 5.43 15.61 -7.63
CA PRO A 49 6.00 16.94 -7.78
C PRO A 49 4.96 18.02 -7.52
N ARG A 50 5.42 19.22 -7.18
CA ARG A 50 4.54 20.38 -7.02
C ARG A 50 4.71 21.36 -8.17
N LEU A 51 3.62 22.02 -8.53
CA LEU A 51 3.57 23.15 -9.42
C LEU A 51 4.10 24.42 -8.70
N GLU A 52 4.31 25.50 -9.43
CA GLU A 52 4.77 26.79 -8.88
C GLU A 52 3.83 27.35 -7.78
N ASN A 53 2.53 27.11 -7.90
CA ASN A 53 1.53 27.47 -6.90
C ASN A 53 1.43 26.50 -5.70
N MET A 54 2.37 25.57 -5.57
CA MET A 54 2.44 24.55 -4.52
C MET A 54 1.37 23.46 -4.58
N ALA A 55 0.45 23.46 -5.54
CA ALA A 55 -0.46 22.34 -5.77
C ALA A 55 0.31 21.10 -6.28
N LEU A 56 -0.22 19.93 -6.03
CA LEU A 56 0.35 18.70 -6.60
C LEU A 56 0.18 18.69 -8.13
N ASP A 57 1.19 18.24 -8.83
CA ASP A 57 1.12 18.02 -10.28
C ASP A 57 0.54 16.64 -10.57
N GLU A 58 -0.77 16.56 -10.69
CA GLU A 58 -1.50 15.31 -10.93
C GLU A 58 -1.09 14.63 -12.25
N SER A 59 -0.54 15.37 -13.22
CA SER A 59 -0.03 14.77 -14.45
C SER A 59 1.26 13.97 -14.26
N ARG A 60 1.91 14.12 -13.10
CA ARG A 60 3.13 13.43 -12.68
C ARG A 60 2.97 12.72 -11.35
N GLU A 61 1.81 12.11 -11.15
CA GLU A 61 1.49 11.37 -9.93
C GLU A 61 2.60 10.40 -9.55
N LEU A 62 3.04 10.45 -8.29
CA LEU A 62 4.08 9.62 -7.69
C LEU A 62 5.43 9.59 -8.45
N GLN A 63 5.74 10.59 -9.27
CA GLN A 63 7.00 10.68 -10.01
C GLN A 63 8.13 11.36 -9.24
N GLY A 64 8.04 11.40 -7.92
CA GLY A 64 9.02 11.99 -7.03
C GLY A 64 8.74 13.46 -6.70
N GLY A 65 9.22 13.92 -5.57
CA GLY A 65 8.99 15.29 -5.10
C GLY A 65 10.18 15.86 -4.34
N MET A 66 10.22 17.19 -4.24
CA MET A 66 11.15 17.89 -3.35
C MET A 66 10.46 18.08 -1.99
N LEU A 67 11.22 17.87 -0.93
CA LEU A 67 10.74 18.02 0.44
C LEU A 67 11.36 19.27 1.08
N PRO A 68 10.69 19.91 2.04
CA PRO A 68 11.27 21.00 2.81
C PRO A 68 12.59 20.55 3.47
N PRO A 69 13.65 21.36 3.40
CA PRO A 69 14.92 21.02 4.02
C PRO A 69 14.81 21.03 5.55
N GLY A 70 15.51 20.08 6.21
CA GLY A 70 15.58 20.01 7.67
C GLY A 70 16.75 19.15 8.13
N PRO A 71 17.29 19.39 9.32
CA PRO A 71 18.34 18.55 9.89
C PRO A 71 17.88 17.10 10.03
N GLY A 72 18.64 16.15 9.47
CA GLY A 72 18.31 14.72 9.54
C GLY A 72 17.09 14.28 8.73
N MET A 73 16.58 15.14 7.85
CA MET A 73 15.43 14.86 6.99
C MET A 73 15.85 14.58 5.54
N ALA A 74 15.04 13.80 4.83
CA ALA A 74 15.19 13.68 3.38
C ALA A 74 14.80 15.00 2.70
N SER A 75 15.55 15.41 1.68
CA SER A 75 15.24 16.57 0.84
C SER A 75 14.53 16.18 -0.46
N ILE A 76 14.49 14.89 -0.78
CA ILE A 76 13.88 14.34 -1.99
C ILE A 76 13.08 13.10 -1.60
N ALA A 77 11.82 13.04 -2.04
CA ALA A 77 11.03 11.82 -2.08
C ALA A 77 11.23 11.16 -3.45
N PRO A 78 11.67 9.90 -3.52
CA PRO A 78 11.90 9.21 -4.78
C PRO A 78 10.59 8.98 -5.55
N ALA A 79 10.71 8.74 -6.86
CA ALA A 79 9.59 8.28 -7.67
C ALA A 79 9.14 6.88 -7.22
N LEU A 80 7.83 6.68 -7.10
CA LEU A 80 7.21 5.39 -6.78
C LEU A 80 6.50 4.79 -8.00
N ALA A 81 6.03 5.62 -8.94
CA ALA A 81 5.25 5.20 -10.10
C ALA A 81 5.95 4.08 -10.89
N GLY A 82 5.22 3.00 -11.13
CA GLY A 82 5.71 1.79 -11.80
C GLY A 82 6.67 0.94 -10.95
N ILE A 83 6.59 1.04 -9.64
CA ILE A 83 7.47 0.45 -8.61
C ILE A 83 8.91 0.98 -8.73
N PRO A 84 9.53 1.45 -7.63
CA PRO A 84 10.90 1.97 -7.64
C PRO A 84 11.89 0.95 -8.22
N ALA A 85 12.78 1.40 -9.09
CA ALA A 85 13.69 0.54 -9.87
C ALA A 85 14.66 -0.31 -9.03
N ASN A 86 14.88 0.06 -7.77
CA ASN A 86 15.73 -0.66 -6.83
C ASN A 86 14.97 -1.68 -5.97
N TYR A 87 13.71 -1.96 -6.29
CA TYR A 87 12.87 -2.96 -5.63
C TYR A 87 12.35 -3.99 -6.63
N THR A 88 12.26 -5.25 -6.21
CA THR A 88 11.29 -6.18 -6.78
C THR A 88 9.91 -5.88 -6.18
N GLU A 89 8.84 -6.41 -6.77
CA GLU A 89 7.50 -6.25 -6.21
C GLU A 89 7.40 -6.81 -4.79
N GLU A 90 7.95 -7.99 -4.54
CA GLU A 90 7.95 -8.64 -3.22
C GLU A 90 8.73 -7.82 -2.19
N GLN A 91 9.88 -7.25 -2.59
CA GLN A 91 10.67 -6.38 -1.72
C GLN A 91 9.92 -5.09 -1.38
N PHE A 92 9.16 -4.54 -2.34
CA PHE A 92 8.36 -3.34 -2.11
C PHE A 92 7.19 -3.63 -1.18
N ILE A 93 6.49 -4.75 -1.36
CA ILE A 93 5.44 -5.23 -0.44
C ILE A 93 6.01 -5.40 0.97
N ALA A 94 7.14 -6.10 1.12
CA ALA A 94 7.79 -6.29 2.42
C ALA A 94 8.20 -4.96 3.07
N PHE A 95 8.68 -4.00 2.28
CA PHE A 95 8.99 -2.65 2.77
C PHE A 95 7.75 -1.93 3.31
N LEU A 96 6.61 -2.02 2.63
CA LEU A 96 5.35 -1.42 3.08
C LEU A 96 4.82 -2.05 4.39
N GLN A 97 5.16 -3.32 4.64
CA GLN A 97 4.77 -4.04 5.86
C GLN A 97 5.70 -3.75 7.04
N THR A 98 6.99 -3.53 6.79
CA THR A 98 8.02 -3.49 7.84
C THR A 98 8.65 -2.12 8.04
N GLY A 99 8.62 -1.25 7.02
CA GLY A 99 9.37 0.01 6.98
C GLY A 99 10.87 -0.19 6.78
N VAL A 100 11.34 -1.41 6.46
CA VAL A 100 12.76 -1.75 6.28
C VAL A 100 13.05 -1.95 4.80
N ARG A 101 14.07 -1.27 4.27
CA ARG A 101 14.52 -1.43 2.88
C ARG A 101 15.24 -2.76 2.68
N PRO A 102 15.41 -3.23 1.42
CA PRO A 102 16.13 -4.47 1.14
C PRO A 102 17.57 -4.51 1.66
N ASP A 103 18.20 -3.35 1.82
CA ASP A 103 19.56 -3.21 2.38
C ASP A 103 19.59 -3.13 3.91
N GLY A 104 18.44 -3.31 4.59
CA GLY A 104 18.30 -3.23 6.04
C GLY A 104 18.17 -1.80 6.59
N SER A 105 18.27 -0.77 5.77
CA SER A 105 18.14 0.62 6.21
C SER A 105 16.66 1.04 6.36
N HIS A 106 16.44 2.19 7.01
CA HIS A 106 15.14 2.83 7.10
C HIS A 106 15.11 4.13 6.28
N PRO A 107 13.92 4.56 5.79
CA PRO A 107 13.77 5.89 5.21
C PRO A 107 14.06 6.98 6.25
N LEU A 108 14.62 8.09 5.77
CA LEU A 108 14.73 9.29 6.60
C LEU A 108 13.34 9.95 6.75
N PRO A 109 13.08 10.64 7.87
CA PRO A 109 11.92 11.51 7.99
C PRO A 109 11.86 12.50 6.81
N PRO A 110 10.67 12.92 6.36
CA PRO A 110 9.36 12.71 6.96
C PRO A 110 8.67 11.38 6.59
N MET A 111 9.32 10.48 5.84
CA MET A 111 8.72 9.19 5.47
C MET A 111 8.43 8.36 6.73
N PRO A 112 7.14 8.08 7.06
CA PRO A 112 6.82 7.26 8.21
C PRO A 112 7.10 5.77 7.95
N PRO A 113 7.39 4.98 8.98
CA PRO A 113 7.49 3.53 8.84
C PRO A 113 6.07 2.94 8.77
N TYR A 114 5.58 2.66 7.58
CA TYR A 114 4.30 1.99 7.40
C TYR A 114 4.35 0.55 7.92
N ARG A 115 3.20 0.05 8.32
CA ARG A 115 2.98 -1.31 8.83
C ARG A 115 1.66 -1.84 8.27
N LEU A 116 1.54 -1.82 6.96
CA LEU A 116 0.37 -2.35 6.28
C LEU A 116 0.30 -3.86 6.48
N ASN A 117 -0.91 -4.41 6.53
CA ASN A 117 -1.08 -5.86 6.41
C ASN A 117 -0.70 -6.30 4.98
N GLU A 118 -0.61 -7.61 4.75
CA GLU A 118 -0.18 -8.16 3.46
C GLU A 118 -1.12 -7.75 2.32
N GLU A 119 -2.44 -7.79 2.54
CA GLU A 119 -3.43 -7.46 1.52
C GLU A 119 -3.34 -5.98 1.11
N ASP A 120 -3.26 -5.07 2.07
CA ASP A 120 -3.11 -3.64 1.82
C ASP A 120 -1.77 -3.30 1.17
N ALA A 121 -0.67 -3.94 1.58
CA ALA A 121 0.63 -3.74 0.96
C ALA A 121 0.65 -4.22 -0.51
N ARG A 122 0.00 -5.35 -0.81
CA ARG A 122 -0.19 -5.84 -2.19
C ARG A 122 -1.08 -4.90 -3.00
N ALA A 123 -2.15 -4.38 -2.41
CA ALA A 123 -3.04 -3.44 -3.07
C ALA A 123 -2.30 -2.14 -3.45
N VAL A 124 -1.55 -1.55 -2.52
CA VAL A 124 -0.70 -0.37 -2.78
C VAL A 124 0.30 -0.66 -3.89
N SER A 125 1.00 -1.81 -3.85
CA SER A 125 1.95 -2.20 -4.89
C SER A 125 1.27 -2.34 -6.25
N ALA A 126 0.11 -3.00 -6.31
CA ALA A 126 -0.65 -3.19 -7.54
C ALA A 126 -1.10 -1.87 -8.16
N TYR A 127 -1.59 -0.92 -7.37
CA TYR A 127 -1.96 0.41 -7.88
C TYR A 127 -0.74 1.17 -8.42
N ILE A 128 0.32 1.28 -7.63
CA ILE A 128 1.57 1.97 -8.02
C ILE A 128 2.16 1.37 -9.31
N ALA A 129 2.06 0.05 -9.50
CA ALA A 129 2.53 -0.62 -10.72
C ALA A 129 1.76 -0.21 -11.98
N THR A 130 0.51 0.27 -11.86
CA THR A 130 -0.28 0.75 -13.00
C THR A 130 0.13 2.15 -13.48
N LEU A 131 0.79 2.93 -12.63
CA LEU A 131 1.17 4.30 -12.94
C LEU A 131 2.37 4.35 -13.90
N PRO A 132 2.39 5.33 -14.83
CA PRO A 132 3.49 5.47 -15.78
C PRO A 132 4.80 5.81 -15.06
N LYS A 133 5.85 5.03 -15.31
CA LYS A 133 7.18 5.30 -14.74
C LYS A 133 7.65 6.70 -15.07
N ALA A 134 8.29 7.35 -14.10
CA ALA A 134 8.98 8.61 -14.37
C ALA A 134 10.01 8.42 -15.50
N ALA A 135 10.06 9.38 -16.43
CA ALA A 135 11.10 9.37 -17.46
C ALA A 135 12.48 9.39 -16.80
N ALA A 136 13.38 8.52 -17.25
CA ALA A 136 14.77 8.57 -16.83
C ALA A 136 15.36 9.94 -17.22
N LYS A 137 15.93 10.64 -16.25
CA LYS A 137 16.66 11.90 -16.49
C LYS A 137 18.08 11.60 -16.89
#